data_837088d7df5ef2182ec24023923b117a
#
_entry.id   837088d7df5ef2182ec24023923b117a
#
_cell.length_a   1.000
_cell.length_b   1.000
_cell.length_c   1.000
_cell.angle_alpha   90.00
_cell.angle_beta   90.00
_cell.angle_gamma   90.00
#
_symmetry.space_group_name_H-M   'P 1'
#
loop_
_entity.id
_entity.type
_entity.pdbx_description
1 polymer ?
#
loop_
_entity_poly.entity_id
_entity_poly.type
_entity_poly.pdbx_seq_one_letter_code
_entity_poly.pdbx_strand_id
1 'polypeptide(L)'
;MAERSNNNKSSRRTKQAPIDTTFGHLQPQATDIEKVVLGALMIDKDAFTVVSEIIKPETFYESRHEKIYEAVQSLNLQEKPVDIMTVVEELRHKGTLEEVGGPAYIVELSSNVASSAHIEYHAHILAQKFLARQLIQFASMIETDAFDETVDVDELMQKAEGALFEISQKNMLQDYVQIDSVVEQAHQLLLKAANNKGSLTGVPSGFHDLDKITAGWQASDLVIIAGRPAMGKTSFALSIAKNIAIDYRKPIAFFSLEMNNVQLVNRLISNVCSVPGNKILNGQLTPDEWERFDSNIRKMQGAPIYIDDTPGLSIFELRTKARRLVREHNIEVLMIDYLQLMNANGMRFNSRQEEVSTISRSLKGLAKELNIPILALSQLSRAVEQRDPREGKRPQLSDLRESGAIEQDADMVLFVHRPEYYHILQDDHGNDLHGMAQIIIAKHRKGATGNVLLNFRGEYTRFANPEDLDMAAPMPNDPLGGEIIGSKMNDDPIPPYPSGDMRVPF
;
A
#
# COMPACT_ATOMS: atom_id res chain seq x y z
N MET A 1 27.84 -59.02 14.50
CA MET A 1 26.38 -58.75 14.45
C MET A 1 25.99 -57.93 15.66
N ALA A 2 25.82 -56.68 15.51
CA ALA A 2 25.35 -55.78 16.57
C ALA A 2 24.52 -54.69 15.90
N GLU A 3 23.23 -54.77 16.14
CA GLU A 3 22.23 -53.79 15.70
C GLU A 3 22.44 -52.48 16.45
N ARG A 4 22.62 -51.39 15.70
CA ARG A 4 22.58 -50.03 16.24
C ARG A 4 21.16 -49.49 16.09
N SER A 5 20.43 -49.49 17.19
CA SER A 5 19.19 -48.81 17.37
C SER A 5 19.42 -47.29 17.33
N ASN A 6 18.84 -46.63 16.33
CA ASN A 6 18.89 -45.17 16.15
C ASN A 6 17.71 -44.58 16.88
N ASN A 7 17.96 -44.07 18.10
CA ASN A 7 16.98 -43.40 18.93
C ASN A 7 16.94 -41.88 18.57
N ASN A 8 16.09 -41.50 17.64
CA ASN A 8 15.86 -40.11 17.25
C ASN A 8 14.91 -39.46 18.28
N LYS A 9 15.49 -38.88 19.34
CA LYS A 9 14.75 -38.05 20.29
C LYS A 9 14.53 -36.67 19.64
N SER A 10 13.34 -36.45 19.11
CA SER A 10 12.85 -35.11 18.80
C SER A 10 12.84 -34.26 20.09
N SER A 11 13.73 -33.28 20.16
CA SER A 11 13.74 -32.32 21.24
C SER A 11 12.48 -31.43 21.10
N ARG A 12 11.47 -31.72 21.93
CA ARG A 12 10.40 -30.76 22.22
C ARG A 12 11.06 -29.50 22.75
N ARG A 13 11.07 -28.43 21.96
CA ARG A 13 11.35 -27.08 22.48
C ARG A 13 10.27 -26.74 23.51
N THR A 14 10.61 -26.91 24.78
CA THR A 14 9.89 -26.31 25.90
C THR A 14 9.89 -24.81 25.70
N LYS A 15 8.71 -24.20 25.52
CA LYS A 15 8.54 -22.75 25.62
C LYS A 15 9.16 -22.34 26.96
N GLN A 16 10.27 -21.62 26.92
CA GLN A 16 10.87 -21.04 28.11
C GLN A 16 9.84 -20.09 28.74
N ALA A 17 9.65 -20.22 30.03
CA ALA A 17 8.90 -19.21 30.80
C ALA A 17 9.51 -17.82 30.55
N PRO A 18 8.70 -16.77 30.49
CA PRO A 18 9.19 -15.42 30.23
C PRO A 18 10.26 -15.08 31.28
N ILE A 19 11.48 -14.83 30.79
CA ILE A 19 12.61 -14.46 31.63
C ILE A 19 12.32 -13.05 32.15
N ASP A 20 12.11 -12.96 33.45
CA ASP A 20 11.99 -11.72 34.23
C ASP A 20 13.34 -11.02 34.26
N THR A 21 13.69 -10.25 33.24
CA THR A 21 14.97 -9.54 33.19
C THR A 21 14.81 -8.11 32.70
N THR A 22 14.04 -7.31 33.44
CA THR A 22 14.25 -5.86 33.32
C THR A 22 13.92 -5.19 34.65
N PHE A 23 14.95 -4.81 35.38
CA PHE A 23 14.91 -3.86 36.52
C PHE A 23 13.95 -4.18 37.69
N GLY A 24 13.62 -5.44 37.94
CA GLY A 24 12.78 -5.79 39.09
C GLY A 24 11.33 -5.33 39.02
N HIS A 25 10.84 -4.94 37.84
CA HIS A 25 9.44 -4.60 37.62
C HIS A 25 8.65 -5.84 37.16
N LEU A 26 7.50 -6.08 37.82
CA LEU A 26 6.53 -7.06 37.35
C LEU A 26 5.99 -6.67 35.98
N GLN A 27 5.87 -7.65 35.08
CA GLN A 27 5.24 -7.40 33.76
C GLN A 27 3.79 -6.90 33.97
N PRO A 28 3.30 -6.01 33.07
CA PRO A 28 1.92 -5.55 33.13
C PRO A 28 0.93 -6.70 33.08
N GLN A 29 0.21 -6.90 34.18
CA GLN A 29 -0.76 -7.99 34.36
C GLN A 29 -2.01 -7.49 35.07
N ALA A 30 -3.10 -8.26 34.95
CA ALA A 30 -4.35 -8.01 35.67
C ALA A 30 -5.08 -9.34 35.90
N THR A 31 -4.43 -10.25 36.64
CA THR A 31 -4.88 -11.65 36.82
C THR A 31 -6.26 -11.74 37.46
N ASP A 32 -6.63 -10.79 38.32
CA ASP A 32 -7.97 -10.76 38.92
C ASP A 32 -9.04 -10.43 37.86
N ILE A 33 -8.73 -9.57 36.87
CA ILE A 33 -9.63 -9.24 35.78
C ILE A 33 -9.72 -10.44 34.81
N GLU A 34 -8.62 -11.17 34.56
CA GLU A 34 -8.65 -12.41 33.78
C GLU A 34 -9.64 -13.42 34.33
N LYS A 35 -9.63 -13.63 35.66
CA LYS A 35 -10.57 -14.51 36.36
C LYS A 35 -12.02 -14.07 36.16
N VAL A 36 -12.28 -12.76 36.33
CA VAL A 36 -13.61 -12.19 36.10
C VAL A 36 -14.11 -12.38 34.67
N VAL A 37 -13.27 -12.14 33.68
CA VAL A 37 -13.62 -12.33 32.27
C VAL A 37 -13.93 -13.79 31.99
N LEU A 38 -13.07 -14.73 32.39
CA LEU A 38 -13.27 -16.17 32.18
C LEU A 38 -14.54 -16.67 32.89
N GLY A 39 -14.79 -16.22 34.11
CA GLY A 39 -15.99 -16.58 34.83
C GLY A 39 -17.25 -16.05 34.17
N ALA A 40 -17.23 -14.81 33.69
CA ALA A 40 -18.36 -14.20 32.99
C ALA A 40 -18.70 -14.93 31.67
N LEU A 41 -17.68 -15.39 30.91
CA LEU A 41 -17.85 -16.18 29.69
C LEU A 41 -18.58 -17.52 29.92
N MET A 42 -18.48 -18.10 31.12
CA MET A 42 -19.15 -19.33 31.49
C MET A 42 -20.58 -19.14 32.03
N ILE A 43 -20.96 -17.91 32.35
CA ILE A 43 -22.30 -17.55 32.91
C ILE A 43 -23.18 -16.92 31.86
N ASP A 44 -22.64 -16.05 31.01
CA ASP A 44 -23.36 -15.24 30.05
C ASP A 44 -23.06 -15.73 28.61
N LYS A 45 -24.12 -16.14 27.91
CA LYS A 45 -24.03 -16.71 26.55
C LYS A 45 -23.55 -15.69 25.49
N ASP A 46 -23.89 -14.42 25.70
CA ASP A 46 -23.60 -13.37 24.74
C ASP A 46 -22.21 -12.72 24.99
N ALA A 47 -21.64 -12.99 26.17
CA ALA A 47 -20.34 -12.43 26.58
C ALA A 47 -19.20 -12.79 25.63
N PHE A 48 -19.18 -14.01 25.09
CA PHE A 48 -18.10 -14.45 24.18
C PHE A 48 -18.08 -13.64 22.89
N THR A 49 -19.22 -13.28 22.34
CA THR A 49 -19.30 -12.49 21.08
C THR A 49 -18.59 -11.15 21.25
N VAL A 50 -18.83 -10.45 22.36
CA VAL A 50 -18.19 -9.15 22.65
C VAL A 50 -16.71 -9.33 22.94
N VAL A 51 -16.35 -10.30 23.78
CA VAL A 51 -14.98 -10.49 24.25
C VAL A 51 -14.06 -10.99 23.13
N SER A 52 -14.54 -11.84 22.23
CA SER A 52 -13.73 -12.43 21.14
C SER A 52 -13.26 -11.40 20.10
N GLU A 53 -13.91 -10.27 20.00
CA GLU A 53 -13.49 -9.16 19.15
C GLU A 53 -12.32 -8.37 19.74
N ILE A 54 -12.20 -8.34 21.08
CA ILE A 54 -11.26 -7.52 21.83
C ILE A 54 -10.00 -8.29 22.22
N ILE A 55 -10.15 -9.53 22.69
CA ILE A 55 -9.03 -10.33 23.21
C ILE A 55 -8.88 -11.68 22.48
N LYS A 56 -7.65 -12.18 22.50
CA LYS A 56 -7.25 -13.48 21.98
C LYS A 56 -6.67 -14.33 23.10
N PRO A 57 -6.47 -15.66 22.91
CA PRO A 57 -5.83 -16.50 23.93
C PRO A 57 -4.51 -15.94 24.46
N GLU A 58 -3.67 -15.39 23.58
CA GLU A 58 -2.36 -14.82 23.89
C GLU A 58 -2.46 -13.54 24.78
N THR A 59 -3.65 -12.95 24.91
CA THR A 59 -3.90 -11.75 25.75
C THR A 59 -3.76 -12.04 27.24
N PHE A 60 -3.99 -13.30 27.63
CA PHE A 60 -3.90 -13.71 29.03
C PHE A 60 -2.44 -13.79 29.49
N TYR A 61 -2.19 -13.38 30.72
CA TYR A 61 -0.87 -13.46 31.35
C TYR A 61 -0.59 -14.85 31.87
N GLU A 62 -1.58 -15.45 32.56
CA GLU A 62 -1.46 -16.80 33.09
C GLU A 62 -1.74 -17.85 32.03
N SER A 63 -0.81 -18.76 31.79
CA SER A 63 -0.94 -19.85 30.81
C SER A 63 -2.17 -20.73 31.05
N ARG A 64 -2.61 -20.89 32.34
CA ARG A 64 -3.85 -21.62 32.63
C ARG A 64 -5.10 -20.90 32.14
N HIS A 65 -5.13 -19.58 32.19
CA HIS A 65 -6.23 -18.73 31.69
C HIS A 65 -6.27 -18.77 30.15
N GLU A 66 -5.11 -18.71 29.49
CA GLU A 66 -4.99 -18.89 28.03
C GLU A 66 -5.64 -20.20 27.58
N LYS A 67 -5.31 -21.32 28.26
CA LYS A 67 -5.87 -22.65 27.94
C LYS A 67 -7.38 -22.75 28.17
N ILE A 68 -7.87 -22.12 29.25
CA ILE A 68 -9.32 -22.07 29.51
C ILE A 68 -10.03 -21.27 28.40
N TYR A 69 -9.48 -20.12 27.99
CA TYR A 69 -10.05 -19.34 26.92
C TYR A 69 -9.99 -20.07 25.57
N GLU A 70 -8.92 -20.81 25.26
CA GLU A 70 -8.85 -21.69 24.09
C GLU A 70 -9.93 -22.78 24.10
N ALA A 71 -10.30 -23.31 25.27
CA ALA A 71 -11.38 -24.26 25.39
C ALA A 71 -12.75 -23.61 25.14
N VAL A 72 -12.98 -22.43 25.68
CA VAL A 72 -14.17 -21.61 25.44
C VAL A 72 -14.32 -21.29 23.95
N GLN A 73 -13.23 -20.84 23.31
CA GLN A 73 -13.20 -20.54 21.86
C GLN A 73 -13.51 -21.77 21.03
N SER A 74 -12.95 -22.93 21.38
CA SER A 74 -13.19 -24.22 20.70
C SER A 74 -14.66 -24.63 20.77
N LEU A 75 -15.30 -24.47 21.94
CA LEU A 75 -16.72 -24.77 22.13
C LEU A 75 -17.60 -23.85 21.28
N ASN A 76 -17.30 -22.54 21.27
CA ASN A 76 -18.05 -21.58 20.48
C ASN A 76 -17.93 -21.86 18.97
N LEU A 77 -16.74 -22.20 18.46
CA LEU A 77 -16.53 -22.58 17.06
C LEU A 77 -17.30 -23.87 16.67
N GLN A 78 -17.60 -24.73 17.65
CA GLN A 78 -18.40 -25.95 17.46
C GLN A 78 -19.90 -25.70 17.68
N GLU A 79 -20.32 -24.45 17.87
CA GLU A 79 -21.69 -24.07 18.21
C GLU A 79 -22.26 -24.79 19.46
N LYS A 80 -21.37 -25.17 20.39
CA LYS A 80 -21.74 -25.80 21.64
C LYS A 80 -21.94 -24.74 22.73
N PRO A 81 -22.86 -24.98 23.69
CA PRO A 81 -23.04 -24.06 24.79
C PRO A 81 -21.75 -23.97 25.62
N VAL A 82 -21.43 -22.74 26.05
CA VAL A 82 -20.28 -22.46 26.94
C VAL A 82 -20.83 -22.36 28.37
N ASP A 83 -20.54 -23.36 29.16
CA ASP A 83 -20.83 -23.42 30.59
C ASP A 83 -19.72 -24.19 31.34
N ILE A 84 -19.80 -24.20 32.68
CA ILE A 84 -18.82 -24.86 33.54
C ILE A 84 -18.60 -26.32 33.15
N MET A 85 -19.67 -27.07 32.84
CA MET A 85 -19.59 -28.48 32.57
C MET A 85 -18.97 -28.76 31.21
N THR A 86 -19.37 -28.01 30.19
CA THR A 86 -18.84 -28.14 28.83
C THR A 86 -17.38 -27.72 28.74
N VAL A 87 -16.97 -26.68 29.46
CA VAL A 87 -15.56 -26.24 29.53
C VAL A 87 -14.70 -27.31 30.23
N VAL A 88 -15.15 -27.88 31.34
CA VAL A 88 -14.44 -28.97 32.02
C VAL A 88 -14.28 -30.18 31.12
N GLU A 89 -15.34 -30.56 30.36
CA GLU A 89 -15.28 -31.70 29.45
C GLU A 89 -14.35 -31.44 28.25
N GLU A 90 -14.37 -30.23 27.70
CA GLU A 90 -13.47 -29.85 26.60
C GLU A 90 -12.01 -29.85 27.06
N LEU A 91 -11.71 -29.31 28.26
CA LEU A 91 -10.37 -29.34 28.85
C LEU A 91 -9.91 -30.79 29.15
N ARG A 92 -10.83 -31.67 29.58
CA ARG A 92 -10.55 -33.09 29.78
C ARG A 92 -10.22 -33.77 28.46
N HIS A 93 -10.98 -33.52 27.42
CA HIS A 93 -10.77 -34.03 26.08
C HIS A 93 -9.39 -33.59 25.50
N LYS A 94 -9.03 -32.33 25.73
CA LYS A 94 -7.71 -31.79 25.37
C LYS A 94 -6.56 -32.26 26.27
N GLY A 95 -6.84 -32.94 27.39
CA GLY A 95 -5.84 -33.41 28.34
C GLY A 95 -5.17 -32.31 29.17
N THR A 96 -5.75 -31.12 29.22
CA THR A 96 -5.18 -29.93 29.90
C THR A 96 -5.88 -29.59 31.22
N LEU A 97 -6.90 -30.36 31.62
CA LEU A 97 -7.72 -30.06 32.80
C LEU A 97 -6.91 -29.95 34.10
N GLU A 98 -5.95 -30.86 34.34
CA GLU A 98 -5.11 -30.81 35.55
C GLU A 98 -4.12 -29.65 35.53
N GLU A 99 -3.65 -29.23 34.36
CA GLU A 99 -2.72 -28.11 34.22
C GLU A 99 -3.37 -26.76 34.54
N VAL A 100 -4.67 -26.65 34.34
CA VAL A 100 -5.43 -25.42 34.63
C VAL A 100 -5.92 -25.34 36.07
N GLY A 101 -5.72 -26.38 36.88
CA GLY A 101 -6.11 -26.45 38.28
C GLY A 101 -7.34 -27.30 38.58
N GLY A 102 -7.76 -28.15 37.60
CA GLY A 102 -8.86 -29.07 37.75
C GLY A 102 -10.27 -28.43 37.77
N PRO A 103 -11.31 -29.26 37.94
CA PRO A 103 -12.70 -28.75 37.93
C PRO A 103 -12.99 -27.72 39.02
N ALA A 104 -12.31 -27.84 40.16
CA ALA A 104 -12.52 -26.92 41.28
C ALA A 104 -12.15 -25.48 40.93
N TYR A 105 -11.09 -25.28 40.16
CA TYR A 105 -10.68 -23.95 39.71
C TYR A 105 -11.67 -23.35 38.73
N ILE A 106 -12.24 -24.13 37.83
CA ILE A 106 -13.25 -23.65 36.88
C ILE A 106 -14.52 -23.19 37.62
N VAL A 107 -14.93 -23.93 38.66
CA VAL A 107 -16.05 -23.53 39.52
C VAL A 107 -15.73 -22.24 40.30
N GLU A 108 -14.50 -22.12 40.82
CA GLU A 108 -14.04 -20.89 41.51
C GLU A 108 -14.15 -19.66 40.58
N LEU A 109 -13.69 -19.77 39.34
CA LEU A 109 -13.77 -18.66 38.37
C LEU A 109 -15.21 -18.16 38.17
N SER A 110 -16.16 -19.08 38.04
CA SER A 110 -17.56 -18.73 37.86
C SER A 110 -18.19 -18.12 39.11
N SER A 111 -17.77 -18.58 40.27
CA SER A 111 -18.30 -18.10 41.57
C SER A 111 -17.87 -16.68 41.93
N ASN A 112 -16.76 -16.21 41.37
CA ASN A 112 -16.20 -14.88 41.64
C ASN A 112 -16.84 -13.77 40.78
N VAL A 113 -17.79 -14.08 39.89
CA VAL A 113 -18.42 -13.11 39.00
C VAL A 113 -19.81 -12.73 39.57
N ALA A 114 -19.95 -11.47 39.93
CA ALA A 114 -21.24 -10.94 40.39
C ALA A 114 -22.13 -10.44 39.21
N SER A 115 -21.53 -10.04 38.08
CA SER A 115 -22.25 -9.51 36.91
C SER A 115 -21.34 -9.49 35.69
N SER A 116 -21.91 -9.78 34.49
CA SER A 116 -21.26 -9.64 33.16
C SER A 116 -21.35 -8.22 32.58
N ALA A 117 -22.07 -7.30 33.24
CA ALA A 117 -22.42 -5.97 32.70
C ALA A 117 -21.24 -5.10 32.24
N HIS A 118 -20.02 -5.36 32.72
CA HIS A 118 -18.83 -4.59 32.37
C HIS A 118 -17.75 -5.44 31.69
N ILE A 119 -18.11 -6.57 31.10
CA ILE A 119 -17.15 -7.51 30.54
C ILE A 119 -16.33 -6.90 29.39
N GLU A 120 -16.93 -6.07 28.57
CA GLU A 120 -16.29 -5.34 27.49
C GLU A 120 -15.16 -4.44 28.02
N TYR A 121 -15.45 -3.66 29.06
CA TYR A 121 -14.46 -2.80 29.73
C TYR A 121 -13.30 -3.62 30.32
N HIS A 122 -13.61 -4.76 30.94
CA HIS A 122 -12.60 -5.68 31.48
C HIS A 122 -11.73 -6.27 30.38
N ALA A 123 -12.32 -6.66 29.23
CA ALA A 123 -11.59 -7.14 28.08
C ALA A 123 -10.63 -6.07 27.51
N HIS A 124 -11.05 -4.82 27.43
CA HIS A 124 -10.19 -3.69 27.05
C HIS A 124 -9.00 -3.49 28.00
N ILE A 125 -9.19 -3.66 29.32
CA ILE A 125 -8.06 -3.59 30.26
C ILE A 125 -7.06 -4.71 29.98
N LEU A 126 -7.52 -5.94 29.72
CA LEU A 126 -6.62 -7.05 29.38
C LEU A 126 -5.87 -6.77 28.09
N ALA A 127 -6.55 -6.27 27.06
CA ALA A 127 -5.93 -5.89 25.78
C ALA A 127 -4.85 -4.80 25.97
N GLN A 128 -5.09 -3.78 26.81
CA GLN A 128 -4.09 -2.76 27.15
C GLN A 128 -2.87 -3.36 27.86
N LYS A 129 -3.07 -4.28 28.81
CA LYS A 129 -1.96 -4.95 29.51
C LYS A 129 -1.15 -5.84 28.56
N PHE A 130 -1.82 -6.53 27.64
CA PHE A 130 -1.16 -7.31 26.62
C PHE A 130 -0.33 -6.44 25.67
N LEU A 131 -0.89 -5.33 25.18
CA LEU A 131 -0.17 -4.36 24.34
C LEU A 131 1.08 -3.84 25.05
N ALA A 132 0.97 -3.51 26.34
CA ALA A 132 2.11 -3.07 27.13
C ALA A 132 3.19 -4.17 27.23
N ARG A 133 2.81 -5.45 27.40
CA ARG A 133 3.77 -6.57 27.37
C ARG A 133 4.45 -6.72 26.01
N GLN A 134 3.68 -6.62 24.92
CA GLN A 134 4.24 -6.65 23.56
C GLN A 134 5.26 -5.53 23.32
N LEU A 135 4.96 -4.31 23.78
CA LEU A 135 5.89 -3.18 23.70
C LEU A 135 7.17 -3.40 24.52
N ILE A 136 7.06 -4.00 25.73
CA ILE A 136 8.23 -4.35 26.54
C ILE A 136 9.08 -5.42 25.84
N GLN A 137 8.46 -6.46 25.30
CA GLN A 137 9.17 -7.50 24.55
C GLN A 137 9.86 -6.93 23.32
N PHE A 138 9.18 -6.05 22.59
CA PHE A 138 9.75 -5.32 21.46
C PHE A 138 10.96 -4.48 21.88
N ALA A 139 10.85 -3.68 22.93
CA ALA A 139 11.94 -2.86 23.42
C ALA A 139 13.16 -3.70 23.84
N SER A 140 12.93 -4.83 24.54
CA SER A 140 14.01 -5.75 24.93
C SER A 140 14.67 -6.44 23.74
N MET A 141 13.92 -6.75 22.70
CA MET A 141 14.46 -7.30 21.45
C MET A 141 15.37 -6.27 20.77
N ILE A 142 14.90 -5.04 20.61
CA ILE A 142 15.69 -3.97 19.99
C ILE A 142 16.92 -3.63 20.83
N GLU A 143 16.81 -3.60 22.16
CA GLU A 143 17.95 -3.41 23.04
C GLU A 143 19.02 -4.50 22.83
N THR A 144 18.61 -5.77 22.79
CA THR A 144 19.50 -6.90 22.58
C THR A 144 20.21 -6.81 21.22
N ASP A 145 19.45 -6.53 20.14
CA ASP A 145 19.99 -6.43 18.79
C ASP A 145 20.92 -5.19 18.65
N ALA A 146 20.65 -4.10 19.39
CA ALA A 146 21.49 -2.90 19.38
C ALA A 146 22.86 -3.09 20.04
N PHE A 147 23.02 -4.06 20.95
CA PHE A 147 24.30 -4.45 21.53
C PHE A 147 25.09 -5.43 20.65
N ASP A 148 24.49 -5.97 19.60
CA ASP A 148 25.17 -6.86 18.64
C ASP A 148 25.87 -6.01 17.58
N GLU A 149 27.21 -5.88 17.69
CA GLU A 149 28.03 -5.12 16.75
C GLU A 149 28.01 -5.68 15.31
N THR A 150 27.44 -6.87 15.09
CA THR A 150 27.33 -7.47 13.76
C THR A 150 26.10 -7.01 12.98
N VAL A 151 25.15 -6.38 13.64
CA VAL A 151 23.89 -5.88 13.05
C VAL A 151 24.09 -4.44 12.57
N ASP A 152 23.79 -4.18 11.30
CA ASP A 152 23.82 -2.84 10.74
C ASP A 152 22.70 -1.98 11.36
N VAL A 153 23.02 -0.72 11.68
CA VAL A 153 22.07 0.21 12.33
C VAL A 153 20.83 0.44 11.44
N ASP A 154 21.01 0.50 10.12
CA ASP A 154 19.91 0.68 9.18
C ASP A 154 19.00 -0.56 9.15
N GLU A 155 19.57 -1.77 9.22
CA GLU A 155 18.82 -3.03 9.35
C GLU A 155 18.05 -3.09 10.67
N LEU A 156 18.68 -2.67 11.77
CA LEU A 156 18.05 -2.60 13.08
C LEU A 156 16.85 -1.65 13.08
N MET A 157 16.99 -0.46 12.47
CA MET A 157 15.90 0.52 12.36
C MET A 157 14.72 -0.04 11.56
N GLN A 158 14.98 -0.68 10.43
CA GLN A 158 13.93 -1.30 9.61
C GLN A 158 13.21 -2.43 10.35
N LYS A 159 13.95 -3.25 11.11
CA LYS A 159 13.38 -4.33 11.94
C LYS A 159 12.50 -3.77 13.04
N ALA A 160 12.94 -2.66 13.68
CA ALA A 160 12.18 -1.98 14.70
C ALA A 160 10.86 -1.40 14.16
N GLU A 161 10.92 -0.73 13.01
CA GLU A 161 9.74 -0.18 12.33
C GLU A 161 8.74 -1.27 11.95
N GLY A 162 9.22 -2.38 11.37
CA GLY A 162 8.39 -3.52 10.99
C GLY A 162 7.68 -4.16 12.19
N ALA A 163 8.39 -4.41 13.28
CA ALA A 163 7.83 -5.01 14.48
C ALA A 163 6.81 -4.08 15.17
N LEU A 164 7.11 -2.78 15.25
CA LEU A 164 6.17 -1.78 15.79
C LEU A 164 4.90 -1.67 14.96
N PHE A 165 5.03 -1.75 13.64
CA PHE A 165 3.90 -1.77 12.72
C PHE A 165 3.00 -2.99 12.94
N GLU A 166 3.57 -4.20 13.06
CA GLU A 166 2.80 -5.41 13.35
C GLU A 166 2.01 -5.29 14.66
N ILE A 167 2.65 -4.76 15.73
CA ILE A 167 1.99 -4.50 17.01
C ILE A 167 0.83 -3.53 16.83
N SER A 168 1.05 -2.43 16.09
CA SER A 168 0.03 -1.41 15.82
C SER A 168 -1.13 -1.98 14.98
N GLN A 169 -0.85 -2.75 13.93
CA GLN A 169 -1.88 -3.30 13.04
C GLN A 169 -2.77 -4.33 13.73
N LYS A 170 -2.17 -5.20 14.57
CA LYS A 170 -2.90 -6.21 15.34
C LYS A 170 -3.86 -5.61 16.39
N ASN A 171 -3.57 -4.39 16.85
CA ASN A 171 -4.32 -3.70 17.89
C ASN A 171 -5.24 -2.57 17.38
N MET A 172 -5.33 -2.37 16.05
CA MET A 172 -6.34 -1.49 15.47
C MET A 172 -7.71 -2.17 15.54
N LEU A 173 -8.41 -1.92 16.62
CA LEU A 173 -9.84 -2.19 16.74
C LEU A 173 -10.55 -1.28 15.72
N GLN A 174 -11.32 -1.88 14.82
CA GLN A 174 -12.25 -1.11 13.99
C GLN A 174 -13.45 -0.75 14.86
N ASP A 175 -13.55 0.50 15.27
CA ASP A 175 -14.78 1.02 15.86
C ASP A 175 -15.88 0.95 14.79
N TYR A 176 -16.98 0.26 15.08
CA TYR A 176 -18.16 0.36 14.23
C TYR A 176 -18.80 1.71 14.45
N VAL A 177 -19.19 2.33 13.35
CA VAL A 177 -19.91 3.61 13.39
C VAL A 177 -21.35 3.32 13.09
N GLN A 178 -22.25 3.79 13.96
CA GLN A 178 -23.70 3.68 13.72
C GLN A 178 -24.06 4.41 12.41
N ILE A 179 -24.88 3.77 11.60
CA ILE A 179 -25.22 4.23 10.24
C ILE A 179 -25.76 5.66 10.21
N ASP A 180 -26.47 6.09 11.24
CA ASP A 180 -27.12 7.41 11.30
C ASP A 180 -26.12 8.56 11.13
N SER A 181 -24.96 8.48 11.81
CA SER A 181 -23.89 9.48 11.70
C SER A 181 -23.24 9.49 10.30
N VAL A 182 -23.18 8.33 9.65
CA VAL A 182 -22.61 8.19 8.29
C VAL A 182 -23.60 8.71 7.24
N VAL A 183 -24.91 8.47 7.43
CA VAL A 183 -25.97 9.01 6.56
C VAL A 183 -25.96 10.53 6.56
N GLU A 184 -25.82 11.15 7.74
CA GLU A 184 -25.73 12.63 7.83
C GLU A 184 -24.51 13.16 7.07
N GLN A 185 -23.34 12.53 7.23
CA GLN A 185 -22.13 12.91 6.47
C GLN A 185 -22.32 12.74 4.96
N ALA A 186 -22.93 11.61 4.53
CA ALA A 186 -23.21 11.38 3.11
C ALA A 186 -24.18 12.41 2.55
N HIS A 187 -25.23 12.80 3.29
CA HIS A 187 -26.17 13.82 2.92
C HIS A 187 -25.51 15.20 2.75
N GLN A 188 -24.61 15.57 3.67
CA GLN A 188 -23.85 16.81 3.56
C GLN A 188 -22.92 16.83 2.33
N LEU A 189 -22.29 15.69 1.99
CA LEU A 189 -21.48 15.56 0.79
C LEU A 189 -22.33 15.72 -0.48
N LEU A 190 -23.53 15.12 -0.52
CA LEU A 190 -24.48 15.27 -1.63
C LEU A 190 -24.94 16.72 -1.79
N LEU A 191 -25.24 17.43 -0.70
CA LEU A 191 -25.60 18.84 -0.74
C LEU A 191 -24.46 19.73 -1.27
N LYS A 192 -23.21 19.47 -0.84
CA LYS A 192 -22.03 20.15 -1.38
C LYS A 192 -21.88 19.92 -2.88
N ALA A 193 -22.04 18.65 -3.33
CA ALA A 193 -21.95 18.31 -4.75
C ALA A 193 -23.07 18.96 -5.57
N ALA A 194 -24.31 19.00 -5.06
CA ALA A 194 -25.46 19.61 -5.73
C ALA A 194 -25.35 21.14 -5.85
N ASN A 195 -24.78 21.80 -4.84
CA ASN A 195 -24.59 23.26 -4.83
C ASN A 195 -23.43 23.68 -5.77
N ASN A 196 -22.48 22.80 -6.02
CA ASN A 196 -21.35 23.02 -6.91
C ASN A 196 -21.66 22.50 -8.31
N LYS A 197 -22.68 23.02 -8.99
CA LYS A 197 -23.02 22.64 -10.36
C LYS A 197 -21.81 22.85 -11.29
N GLY A 198 -21.17 21.73 -11.69
CA GLY A 198 -20.00 21.73 -12.59
C GLY A 198 -18.65 21.58 -11.89
N SER A 199 -18.56 21.51 -10.56
CA SER A 199 -17.33 21.20 -9.86
C SER A 199 -17.22 19.69 -9.60
N LEU A 200 -16.01 19.17 -9.75
CA LEU A 200 -15.68 17.78 -9.48
C LEU A 200 -15.78 17.48 -7.98
N THR A 201 -16.20 16.28 -7.62
CA THR A 201 -16.24 15.82 -6.21
C THR A 201 -14.85 15.53 -5.67
N GLY A 202 -13.95 15.06 -6.53
CA GLY A 202 -12.55 14.77 -6.22
C GLY A 202 -11.58 15.87 -6.64
N VAL A 203 -10.28 15.59 -6.51
CA VAL A 203 -9.23 16.46 -7.01
C VAL A 203 -9.17 16.38 -8.54
N PRO A 204 -9.25 17.50 -9.30
CA PRO A 204 -9.22 17.48 -10.76
C PRO A 204 -7.94 16.85 -11.30
N SER A 205 -8.03 16.02 -12.34
CA SER A 205 -6.87 15.55 -13.10
C SER A 205 -6.34 16.61 -14.07
N GLY A 206 -7.22 17.54 -14.47
CA GLY A 206 -7.00 18.54 -15.52
C GLY A 206 -7.20 18.01 -16.93
N PHE A 207 -7.64 16.75 -17.07
CA PHE A 207 -8.05 16.15 -18.35
C PHE A 207 -9.57 16.02 -18.37
N HIS A 208 -10.24 16.85 -19.18
CA HIS A 208 -11.70 16.99 -19.14
C HIS A 208 -12.46 15.68 -19.28
N ASP A 209 -12.07 14.84 -20.25
CA ASP A 209 -12.78 13.60 -20.52
C ASP A 209 -12.48 12.53 -19.44
N LEU A 210 -11.27 12.55 -18.86
CA LEU A 210 -10.95 11.73 -17.69
C LEU A 210 -11.77 12.15 -16.47
N ASP A 211 -11.84 13.44 -16.21
CA ASP A 211 -12.59 14.01 -15.10
C ASP A 211 -14.11 13.80 -15.23
N LYS A 212 -14.67 13.78 -16.46
CA LYS A 212 -16.08 13.41 -16.70
C LYS A 212 -16.41 11.98 -16.24
N ILE A 213 -15.46 11.03 -16.44
CA ILE A 213 -15.67 9.63 -16.08
C ILE A 213 -15.38 9.38 -14.61
N THR A 214 -14.33 10.00 -14.07
CA THR A 214 -13.83 9.73 -12.71
C THR A 214 -14.41 10.66 -11.65
N ALA A 215 -15.00 11.78 -12.06
CA ALA A 215 -15.36 12.92 -11.18
C ALA A 215 -14.17 13.47 -10.39
N GLY A 216 -12.93 13.34 -10.93
CA GLY A 216 -11.66 13.65 -10.30
C GLY A 216 -11.14 12.53 -9.39
N TRP A 217 -9.96 12.73 -8.80
CA TRP A 217 -9.34 11.77 -7.87
C TRP A 217 -10.05 11.81 -6.52
N GLN A 218 -10.69 10.70 -6.15
CA GLN A 218 -11.50 10.62 -4.95
C GLN A 218 -10.64 10.35 -3.72
N ALA A 219 -10.97 10.97 -2.60
CA ALA A 219 -10.32 10.71 -1.32
C ALA A 219 -10.37 9.21 -0.96
N SER A 220 -9.32 8.73 -0.30
CA SER A 220 -9.14 7.33 0.10
C SER A 220 -8.98 6.32 -1.04
N ASP A 221 -8.92 6.75 -2.30
CA ASP A 221 -8.73 5.85 -3.43
C ASP A 221 -7.25 5.57 -3.70
N LEU A 222 -6.97 4.29 -4.01
CA LEU A 222 -5.70 3.87 -4.61
C LEU A 222 -5.89 3.76 -6.12
N VAL A 223 -5.21 4.64 -6.86
CA VAL A 223 -5.23 4.68 -8.33
C VAL A 223 -3.90 4.14 -8.85
N ILE A 224 -3.97 3.13 -9.69
CA ILE A 224 -2.78 2.55 -10.34
C ILE A 224 -2.69 3.07 -11.76
N ILE A 225 -1.57 3.69 -12.11
CA ILE A 225 -1.26 4.15 -13.47
C ILE A 225 -0.19 3.23 -14.03
N ALA A 226 -0.57 2.33 -14.94
CA ALA A 226 0.33 1.31 -15.44
C ALA A 226 0.61 1.44 -16.95
N GLY A 227 1.77 0.95 -17.38
CA GLY A 227 2.15 0.95 -18.78
C GLY A 227 3.52 0.34 -19.00
N ARG A 228 3.82 -0.04 -20.24
CA ARG A 228 5.15 -0.52 -20.62
C ARG A 228 6.18 0.64 -20.55
N PRO A 229 7.50 0.35 -20.47
CA PRO A 229 8.53 1.36 -20.65
C PRO A 229 8.30 2.18 -21.93
N ALA A 230 8.70 3.43 -21.95
CA ALA A 230 8.54 4.37 -23.05
C ALA A 230 7.10 4.79 -23.42
N MET A 231 6.07 4.27 -22.74
CA MET A 231 4.67 4.71 -22.95
C MET A 231 4.37 6.09 -22.36
N GLY A 232 5.27 6.66 -21.54
CA GLY A 232 5.11 7.98 -20.97
C GLY A 232 4.39 8.02 -19.61
N LYS A 233 4.45 6.95 -18.79
CA LYS A 233 3.83 6.92 -17.45
C LYS A 233 4.23 8.12 -16.58
N THR A 234 5.53 8.32 -16.40
CA THR A 234 6.08 9.45 -15.63
C THR A 234 5.66 10.80 -16.25
N SER A 235 5.64 10.91 -17.59
CA SER A 235 5.18 12.13 -18.28
C SER A 235 3.69 12.40 -18.02
N PHE A 236 2.85 11.35 -17.97
CA PHE A 236 1.44 11.46 -17.65
C PHE A 236 1.24 11.89 -16.19
N ALA A 237 1.96 11.26 -15.24
CA ALA A 237 1.95 11.64 -13.83
C ALA A 237 2.42 13.10 -13.62
N LEU A 238 3.48 13.53 -14.32
CA LEU A 238 3.95 14.91 -14.26
C LEU A 238 2.95 15.90 -14.88
N SER A 239 2.23 15.51 -15.93
CA SER A 239 1.16 16.36 -16.49
C SER A 239 0.00 16.50 -15.52
N ILE A 240 -0.40 15.42 -14.82
CA ILE A 240 -1.38 15.48 -13.72
C ILE A 240 -0.85 16.37 -12.59
N ALA A 241 0.39 16.17 -12.16
CA ALA A 241 1.03 16.95 -11.08
C ALA A 241 1.04 18.46 -11.41
N LYS A 242 1.42 18.81 -12.66
CA LYS A 242 1.38 20.18 -13.19
C LYS A 242 -0.03 20.73 -13.14
N ASN A 243 -1.02 20.00 -13.65
CA ASN A 243 -2.40 20.47 -13.66
C ASN A 243 -2.89 20.73 -12.23
N ILE A 244 -2.71 19.77 -11.31
CA ILE A 244 -3.19 19.89 -9.92
C ILE A 244 -2.49 21.06 -9.20
N ALA A 245 -1.16 21.11 -9.24
CA ALA A 245 -0.43 22.05 -8.40
C ALA A 245 -0.26 23.44 -9.02
N ILE A 246 -0.15 23.56 -10.34
CA ILE A 246 0.07 24.85 -11.01
C ILE A 246 -1.26 25.47 -11.43
N ASP A 247 -2.15 24.69 -12.07
CA ASP A 247 -3.40 25.22 -12.61
C ASP A 247 -4.47 25.32 -11.51
N TYR A 248 -4.63 24.29 -10.67
CA TYR A 248 -5.63 24.26 -9.59
C TYR A 248 -5.10 24.70 -8.22
N ARG A 249 -3.78 24.94 -8.08
CA ARG A 249 -3.12 25.41 -6.84
C ARG A 249 -3.36 24.48 -5.64
N LYS A 250 -3.54 23.18 -5.88
CA LYS A 250 -3.70 22.18 -4.83
C LYS A 250 -2.38 21.53 -4.48
N PRO A 251 -2.06 21.35 -3.18
CA PRO A 251 -0.78 20.80 -2.76
C PRO A 251 -0.69 19.27 -3.02
N ILE A 252 0.44 18.85 -3.60
CA ILE A 252 0.74 17.47 -3.93
C ILE A 252 2.10 17.06 -3.39
N ALA A 253 2.24 15.76 -3.07
CA ALA A 253 3.53 15.13 -2.81
C ALA A 253 3.86 14.16 -3.93
N PHE A 254 5.11 14.19 -4.43
CA PHE A 254 5.61 13.32 -5.48
C PHE A 254 6.86 12.57 -4.99
N PHE A 255 6.74 11.26 -4.81
CA PHE A 255 7.85 10.36 -4.46
C PHE A 255 8.42 9.75 -5.73
N SER A 256 9.64 10.14 -6.08
CA SER A 256 10.36 9.70 -7.27
C SER A 256 11.45 8.70 -6.89
N LEU A 257 11.19 7.41 -7.09
CA LEU A 257 12.12 6.34 -6.73
C LEU A 257 13.10 5.98 -7.87
N GLU A 258 12.78 6.41 -9.10
CA GLU A 258 13.59 6.15 -10.29
C GLU A 258 14.47 7.34 -10.68
N MET A 259 13.98 8.56 -10.49
CA MET A 259 14.63 9.77 -10.96
C MET A 259 14.96 10.71 -9.81
N ASN A 260 16.12 11.38 -9.89
CA ASN A 260 16.46 12.42 -8.91
C ASN A 260 15.60 13.69 -9.11
N ASN A 261 15.56 14.52 -8.06
CA ASN A 261 14.79 15.76 -8.02
C ASN A 261 15.05 16.69 -9.22
N VAL A 262 16.32 16.89 -9.60
CA VAL A 262 16.69 17.79 -10.71
C VAL A 262 16.16 17.25 -12.06
N GLN A 263 16.27 15.96 -12.30
CA GLN A 263 15.76 15.33 -13.53
C GLN A 263 14.24 15.46 -13.62
N LEU A 264 13.54 15.21 -12.51
CA LEU A 264 12.08 15.34 -12.44
C LEU A 264 11.64 16.78 -12.70
N VAL A 265 12.30 17.75 -12.04
CA VAL A 265 12.00 19.18 -12.21
C VAL A 265 12.32 19.65 -13.65
N ASN A 266 13.40 19.18 -14.27
CA ASN A 266 13.70 19.49 -15.67
C ASN A 266 12.59 18.97 -16.61
N ARG A 267 12.05 17.78 -16.40
CA ARG A 267 10.89 17.28 -17.15
C ARG A 267 9.64 18.11 -16.90
N LEU A 268 9.41 18.55 -15.66
CA LEU A 268 8.29 19.41 -15.33
C LEU A 268 8.43 20.79 -15.99
N ILE A 269 9.64 21.36 -16.01
CA ILE A 269 9.94 22.61 -16.72
C ILE A 269 9.67 22.44 -18.22
N SER A 270 10.15 21.36 -18.83
CA SER A 270 9.91 21.05 -20.25
C SER A 270 8.40 20.99 -20.54
N ASN A 271 7.63 20.37 -19.65
CA ASN A 271 6.17 20.25 -19.76
C ASN A 271 5.47 21.64 -19.66
N VAL A 272 5.83 22.42 -18.68
CA VAL A 272 5.19 23.73 -18.38
C VAL A 272 5.57 24.80 -19.40
N CYS A 273 6.87 24.87 -19.72
CA CYS A 273 7.40 25.90 -20.63
C CYS A 273 7.25 25.55 -22.10
N SER A 274 6.86 24.30 -22.42
CA SER A 274 6.82 23.78 -23.81
C SER A 274 8.16 24.00 -24.54
N VAL A 275 9.26 23.65 -23.86
CA VAL A 275 10.62 23.71 -24.38
C VAL A 275 11.18 22.28 -24.42
N PRO A 276 11.81 21.85 -25.54
CA PRO A 276 12.37 20.50 -25.63
C PRO A 276 13.38 20.22 -24.54
N GLY A 277 13.24 19.04 -23.85
CA GLY A 277 14.07 18.69 -22.72
C GLY A 277 15.57 18.63 -23.03
N ASN A 278 15.97 18.21 -24.23
CA ASN A 278 17.36 18.21 -24.69
C ASN A 278 17.97 19.63 -24.76
N LYS A 279 17.16 20.61 -25.16
CA LYS A 279 17.61 22.02 -25.22
C LYS A 279 17.79 22.61 -23.82
N ILE A 280 16.92 22.23 -22.87
CA ILE A 280 17.06 22.63 -21.45
C ILE A 280 18.38 22.09 -20.88
N LEU A 281 18.68 20.79 -21.14
CA LEU A 281 19.89 20.17 -20.64
C LEU A 281 21.18 20.76 -21.23
N ASN A 282 21.14 21.15 -22.52
CA ASN A 282 22.30 21.69 -23.24
C ASN A 282 22.40 23.23 -23.17
N GLY A 283 21.39 23.89 -22.58
CA GLY A 283 21.33 25.37 -22.54
C GLY A 283 21.15 26.04 -23.92
N GLN A 284 20.66 25.29 -24.93
CA GLN A 284 20.55 25.74 -26.31
C GLN A 284 19.13 26.20 -26.66
N LEU A 285 18.62 27.16 -25.91
CA LEU A 285 17.30 27.73 -26.17
C LEU A 285 17.40 28.88 -27.19
N THR A 286 16.41 28.94 -28.10
CA THR A 286 16.24 30.10 -28.98
C THR A 286 15.69 31.31 -28.19
N PRO A 287 15.80 32.56 -28.70
CA PRO A 287 15.25 33.73 -28.02
C PRO A 287 13.77 33.58 -27.66
N ASP A 288 12.95 33.02 -28.57
CA ASP A 288 11.50 32.79 -28.35
C ASP A 288 11.25 31.70 -27.29
N GLU A 289 12.15 30.69 -27.21
CA GLU A 289 12.07 29.67 -26.17
C GLU A 289 12.49 30.24 -24.80
N TRP A 290 13.45 31.16 -24.77
CA TRP A 290 13.82 31.89 -23.54
C TRP A 290 12.66 32.74 -23.02
N GLU A 291 11.97 33.48 -23.89
CA GLU A 291 10.81 34.25 -23.50
C GLU A 291 9.69 33.39 -22.93
N ARG A 292 9.39 32.26 -23.58
CA ARG A 292 8.42 31.26 -23.05
C ARG A 292 8.86 30.66 -21.73
N PHE A 293 10.14 30.35 -21.60
CA PHE A 293 10.71 29.84 -20.36
C PHE A 293 10.55 30.84 -19.23
N ASP A 294 10.96 32.10 -19.40
CA ASP A 294 10.87 33.12 -18.38
C ASP A 294 9.44 33.46 -17.98
N SER A 295 8.52 33.44 -18.91
CA SER A 295 7.10 33.69 -18.63
C SER A 295 6.44 32.57 -17.84
N ASN A 296 6.77 31.31 -18.15
CA ASN A 296 6.10 30.16 -17.54
C ASN A 296 6.81 29.67 -16.28
N ILE A 297 8.13 29.83 -16.14
CA ILE A 297 8.86 29.46 -14.92
C ILE A 297 8.31 30.18 -13.70
N ARG A 298 7.87 31.43 -13.87
CA ARG A 298 7.21 32.20 -12.79
C ARG A 298 5.93 31.58 -12.29
N LYS A 299 5.18 30.84 -13.14
CA LYS A 299 3.96 30.12 -12.75
C LYS A 299 4.27 28.92 -11.86
N MET A 300 5.48 28.35 -12.02
CA MET A 300 5.97 27.25 -11.18
C MET A 300 6.46 27.72 -9.82
N GLN A 301 6.94 28.97 -9.73
CA GLN A 301 7.37 29.52 -8.45
C GLN A 301 6.20 29.61 -7.48
N GLY A 302 6.39 29.00 -6.29
CA GLY A 302 5.33 28.91 -5.28
C GLY A 302 4.24 27.90 -5.60
N ALA A 303 4.42 27.03 -6.63
CA ALA A 303 3.52 25.89 -6.82
C ALA A 303 3.71 24.89 -5.67
N PRO A 304 2.63 24.41 -5.05
CA PRO A 304 2.71 23.55 -3.87
C PRO A 304 3.01 22.10 -4.27
N ILE A 305 4.22 21.84 -4.81
CA ILE A 305 4.72 20.52 -5.19
C ILE A 305 5.86 20.16 -4.24
N TYR A 306 5.70 19.07 -3.50
CA TYR A 306 6.70 18.55 -2.58
C TYR A 306 7.28 17.27 -3.17
N ILE A 307 8.58 17.25 -3.44
CA ILE A 307 9.27 16.15 -4.12
C ILE A 307 10.23 15.48 -3.15
N ASP A 308 10.19 14.15 -3.15
CA ASP A 308 11.13 13.29 -2.42
C ASP A 308 11.73 12.27 -3.39
N ASP A 309 13.07 12.21 -3.49
CA ASP A 309 13.80 11.31 -4.38
C ASP A 309 14.63 10.27 -3.61
N THR A 310 14.23 9.94 -2.40
CA THR A 310 14.87 8.90 -1.59
C THR A 310 14.82 7.55 -2.30
N PRO A 311 15.97 6.97 -2.68
CA PRO A 311 16.01 5.69 -3.37
C PRO A 311 15.62 4.54 -2.42
N GLY A 312 14.95 3.52 -2.96
CA GLY A 312 14.62 2.31 -2.18
C GLY A 312 13.73 2.57 -0.97
N LEU A 313 12.85 3.56 -1.05
CA LEU A 313 11.96 3.99 0.03
C LEU A 313 11.12 2.82 0.56
N SER A 314 11.17 2.61 1.87
CA SER A 314 10.33 1.61 2.52
C SER A 314 8.89 2.12 2.67
N ILE A 315 7.93 1.17 2.75
CA ILE A 315 6.51 1.52 2.96
C ILE A 315 6.31 2.27 4.31
N PHE A 316 7.12 1.97 5.32
CA PHE A 316 7.06 2.60 6.63
C PHE A 316 7.58 4.03 6.61
N GLU A 317 8.68 4.25 5.91
CA GLU A 317 9.26 5.58 5.72
C GLU A 317 8.32 6.46 4.89
N LEU A 318 7.75 5.92 3.79
CA LEU A 318 6.73 6.61 3.00
C LEU A 318 5.56 7.06 3.89
N ARG A 319 5.04 6.17 4.74
CA ARG A 319 3.93 6.46 5.64
C ARG A 319 4.25 7.61 6.60
N THR A 320 5.45 7.58 7.17
CA THR A 320 5.94 8.63 8.10
C THR A 320 6.08 9.97 7.40
N LYS A 321 6.71 10.00 6.22
CA LYS A 321 6.86 11.20 5.40
C LYS A 321 5.50 11.74 4.92
N ALA A 322 4.62 10.86 4.46
CA ALA A 322 3.28 11.24 3.99
C ALA A 322 2.43 11.86 5.09
N ARG A 323 2.40 11.26 6.29
CA ARG A 323 1.71 11.83 7.47
C ARG A 323 2.22 13.23 7.82
N ARG A 324 3.54 13.42 7.79
CA ARG A 324 4.15 14.72 8.05
C ARG A 324 3.74 15.74 6.99
N LEU A 325 3.82 15.38 5.70
CA LEU A 325 3.45 16.26 4.59
C LEU A 325 1.97 16.66 4.63
N VAL A 326 1.08 15.72 4.93
CA VAL A 326 -0.37 16.03 5.07
C VAL A 326 -0.58 17.00 6.24
N ARG A 327 0.05 16.77 7.39
CA ARG A 327 -0.12 17.61 8.57
C ARG A 327 0.47 19.02 8.41
N GLU A 328 1.66 19.13 7.79
CA GLU A 328 2.39 20.41 7.67
C GLU A 328 1.98 21.22 6.45
N HIS A 329 1.61 20.55 5.37
CA HIS A 329 1.38 21.19 4.07
C HIS A 329 -0.02 20.92 3.48
N ASN A 330 -0.88 20.18 4.20
CA ASN A 330 -2.23 19.82 3.76
C ASN A 330 -2.26 19.17 2.37
N ILE A 331 -1.37 18.22 2.12
CA ILE A 331 -1.30 17.52 0.83
C ILE A 331 -2.65 16.89 0.50
N GLU A 332 -3.14 17.16 -0.73
CA GLU A 332 -4.39 16.61 -1.24
C GLU A 332 -4.21 15.39 -2.14
N VAL A 333 -3.03 15.18 -2.71
CA VAL A 333 -2.71 14.02 -3.56
C VAL A 333 -1.28 13.55 -3.28
N LEU A 334 -1.10 12.24 -3.21
CA LEU A 334 0.21 11.61 -3.10
C LEU A 334 0.48 10.79 -4.36
N MET A 335 1.65 11.02 -4.99
CA MET A 335 2.07 10.33 -6.21
C MET A 335 3.36 9.54 -5.96
N ILE A 336 3.48 8.34 -6.55
CA ILE A 336 4.62 7.43 -6.36
C ILE A 336 5.09 6.90 -7.72
N ASP A 337 6.35 7.14 -8.08
CA ASP A 337 6.97 6.67 -9.33
C ASP A 337 8.20 5.81 -9.00
N TYR A 338 8.15 4.46 -9.02
CA TYR A 338 7.04 3.53 -9.23
C TYR A 338 7.06 2.41 -8.18
N LEU A 339 5.94 1.73 -7.99
CA LEU A 339 5.71 0.74 -6.93
C LEU A 339 6.79 -0.33 -6.79
N GLN A 340 7.28 -0.85 -7.93
CA GLN A 340 8.24 -1.96 -7.93
C GLN A 340 9.64 -1.57 -7.45
N LEU A 341 9.92 -0.29 -7.20
CA LEU A 341 11.16 0.16 -6.55
C LEU A 341 11.03 0.33 -5.04
N MET A 342 9.82 0.23 -4.51
CA MET A 342 9.60 0.24 -3.07
C MET A 342 10.04 -1.06 -2.42
N ASN A 343 10.40 -0.96 -1.16
CA ASN A 343 10.76 -2.09 -0.30
C ASN A 343 9.76 -2.21 0.86
N ALA A 344 9.56 -3.44 1.31
CA ALA A 344 8.89 -3.71 2.58
C ALA A 344 9.91 -4.32 3.56
N ASN A 345 11.07 -3.65 3.69
CA ASN A 345 12.14 -4.07 4.57
C ASN A 345 11.63 -4.23 6.02
N GLY A 346 12.21 -5.17 6.76
CA GLY A 346 11.76 -5.54 8.10
C GLY A 346 10.74 -6.68 8.14
N MET A 347 10.20 -7.09 6.99
CA MET A 347 9.34 -8.26 6.84
C MET A 347 10.04 -9.34 6.01
N ARG A 348 9.76 -10.62 6.31
CA ARG A 348 10.28 -11.75 5.51
C ARG A 348 9.24 -12.16 4.48
N PHE A 349 9.62 -12.16 3.21
CA PHE A 349 8.77 -12.58 2.09
C PHE A 349 9.37 -13.79 1.39
N ASN A 350 8.50 -14.68 0.93
CA ASN A 350 8.93 -15.85 0.14
C ASN A 350 9.11 -15.50 -1.35
N SER A 351 8.49 -14.40 -1.80
CA SER A 351 8.57 -13.97 -3.20
C SER A 351 8.39 -12.46 -3.32
N ARG A 352 8.91 -11.89 -4.43
CA ARG A 352 8.68 -10.48 -4.78
C ARG A 352 7.19 -10.15 -4.96
N GLN A 353 6.40 -11.10 -5.42
CA GLN A 353 4.95 -10.94 -5.57
C GLN A 353 4.25 -10.71 -4.22
N GLU A 354 4.65 -11.44 -3.18
CA GLU A 354 4.13 -11.28 -1.83
C GLU A 354 4.50 -9.91 -1.25
N GLU A 355 5.73 -9.46 -1.46
CA GLU A 355 6.19 -8.13 -1.06
C GLU A 355 5.39 -7.02 -1.73
N VAL A 356 5.23 -7.05 -3.06
CA VAL A 356 4.44 -6.07 -3.83
C VAL A 356 2.97 -6.09 -3.40
N SER A 357 2.42 -7.27 -3.08
CA SER A 357 1.06 -7.40 -2.56
C SER A 357 0.90 -6.70 -1.20
N THR A 358 1.90 -6.84 -0.34
CA THR A 358 1.91 -6.19 0.98
C THR A 358 2.03 -4.67 0.84
N ILE A 359 2.89 -4.20 -0.07
CA ILE A 359 3.02 -2.77 -0.38
C ILE A 359 1.70 -2.20 -0.88
N SER A 360 1.04 -2.86 -1.86
CA SER A 360 -0.23 -2.43 -2.43
C SER A 360 -1.32 -2.29 -1.35
N ARG A 361 -1.48 -3.32 -0.51
CA ARG A 361 -2.44 -3.30 0.60
C ARG A 361 -2.13 -2.20 1.60
N SER A 362 -0.86 -1.98 1.90
CA SER A 362 -0.41 -0.92 2.82
C SER A 362 -0.68 0.47 2.25
N LEU A 363 -0.49 0.68 0.94
CA LEU A 363 -0.84 1.93 0.26
C LEU A 363 -2.34 2.19 0.27
N LYS A 364 -3.17 1.15 0.06
CA LYS A 364 -4.62 1.30 0.20
C LYS A 364 -5.03 1.65 1.63
N GLY A 365 -4.37 1.04 2.63
CA GLY A 365 -4.53 1.41 4.04
C GLY A 365 -4.15 2.86 4.30
N LEU A 366 -3.01 3.31 3.77
CA LEU A 366 -2.52 4.68 3.90
C LEU A 366 -3.46 5.70 3.24
N ALA A 367 -4.00 5.41 2.05
CA ALA A 367 -4.98 6.27 1.38
C ALA A 367 -6.23 6.49 2.24
N LYS A 368 -6.72 5.43 2.88
CA LYS A 368 -7.85 5.51 3.83
C LYS A 368 -7.50 6.28 5.09
N GLU A 369 -6.33 6.04 5.66
CA GLU A 369 -5.85 6.70 6.87
C GLU A 369 -5.70 8.21 6.70
N LEU A 370 -5.06 8.63 5.61
CA LEU A 370 -4.82 10.04 5.31
C LEU A 370 -6.04 10.72 4.66
N ASN A 371 -7.03 9.94 4.22
CA ASN A 371 -8.20 10.39 3.48
C ASN A 371 -7.84 11.23 2.23
N ILE A 372 -6.80 10.84 1.51
CA ILE A 372 -6.37 11.44 0.24
C ILE A 372 -6.20 10.36 -0.83
N PRO A 373 -6.34 10.68 -2.13
CA PRO A 373 -5.99 9.77 -3.22
C PRO A 373 -4.48 9.52 -3.27
N ILE A 374 -4.12 8.27 -3.52
CA ILE A 374 -2.76 7.86 -3.82
C ILE A 374 -2.70 7.39 -5.27
N LEU A 375 -1.88 8.04 -6.09
CA LEU A 375 -1.61 7.69 -7.48
C LEU A 375 -0.26 6.97 -7.54
N ALA A 376 -0.27 5.67 -7.80
CA ALA A 376 0.95 4.89 -7.84
C ALA A 376 1.21 4.36 -9.25
N LEU A 377 2.42 4.62 -9.76
CA LEU A 377 2.82 4.13 -11.06
C LEU A 377 3.25 2.66 -10.96
N SER A 378 2.97 1.89 -12.02
CA SER A 378 3.32 0.48 -12.08
C SER A 378 3.82 0.11 -13.48
N GLN A 379 4.79 -0.79 -13.55
CA GLN A 379 5.28 -1.33 -14.81
C GLN A 379 4.50 -2.59 -15.17
N LEU A 380 4.10 -2.72 -16.44
CA LEU A 380 3.43 -3.91 -16.95
C LEU A 380 4.40 -5.02 -17.32
N SER A 381 3.94 -6.26 -17.22
CA SER A 381 4.63 -7.46 -17.69
C SER A 381 5.01 -7.37 -19.19
N ARG A 382 6.10 -8.04 -19.58
CA ARG A 382 6.52 -8.14 -20.99
C ARG A 382 5.55 -8.94 -21.85
N ALA A 383 4.62 -9.67 -21.27
CA ALA A 383 3.61 -10.45 -21.99
C ALA A 383 2.75 -9.63 -22.96
N VAL A 384 2.56 -8.33 -22.68
CA VAL A 384 1.87 -7.39 -23.59
C VAL A 384 2.53 -7.34 -24.96
N GLU A 385 3.86 -7.40 -25.05
CA GLU A 385 4.63 -7.29 -26.30
C GLU A 385 4.53 -8.55 -27.16
N GLN A 386 4.18 -9.68 -26.54
CA GLN A 386 4.02 -10.96 -27.23
C GLN A 386 2.64 -11.15 -27.89
N ARG A 387 1.70 -10.21 -27.67
CA ARG A 387 0.37 -10.24 -28.28
C ARG A 387 0.42 -9.93 -29.77
N ASP A 388 -0.59 -10.43 -30.49
CA ASP A 388 -0.73 -10.17 -31.92
C ASP A 388 -0.79 -8.64 -32.17
N PRO A 389 -0.01 -8.11 -33.13
CA PRO A 389 -0.09 -6.70 -33.54
C PRO A 389 -1.50 -6.28 -33.96
N ARG A 390 -2.33 -7.21 -34.46
CA ARG A 390 -3.74 -6.94 -34.86
C ARG A 390 -4.62 -6.57 -33.66
N GLU A 391 -4.31 -7.05 -32.44
CA GLU A 391 -5.00 -6.66 -31.22
C GLU A 391 -4.46 -5.34 -30.63
N GLY A 392 -3.55 -4.67 -31.37
CA GLY A 392 -2.97 -3.38 -30.98
C GLY A 392 -2.08 -3.44 -29.74
N LYS A 393 -1.65 -4.62 -29.31
CA LYS A 393 -0.86 -4.82 -28.05
C LYS A 393 -1.45 -4.05 -26.87
N ARG A 394 -2.78 -3.99 -26.84
CA ARG A 394 -3.53 -3.23 -25.84
C ARG A 394 -3.37 -3.88 -24.44
N PRO A 395 -2.99 -3.12 -23.40
CA PRO A 395 -2.83 -3.66 -22.06
C PRO A 395 -4.16 -4.09 -21.46
N GLN A 396 -4.10 -5.13 -20.61
CA GLN A 396 -5.23 -5.71 -19.87
C GLN A 396 -4.87 -5.87 -18.40
N LEU A 397 -5.87 -6.03 -17.53
CA LEU A 397 -5.65 -6.22 -16.08
C LEU A 397 -4.74 -7.42 -15.77
N SER A 398 -4.82 -8.49 -16.58
CA SER A 398 -3.92 -9.65 -16.46
C SER A 398 -2.43 -9.33 -16.65
N ASP A 399 -2.08 -8.17 -17.24
CA ASP A 399 -0.68 -7.77 -17.45
C ASP A 399 -0.03 -7.17 -16.18
N LEU A 400 -0.85 -6.90 -15.17
CA LEU A 400 -0.41 -6.61 -13.80
C LEU A 400 0.00 -7.90 -13.05
N ARG A 401 0.16 -9.03 -13.72
CA ARG A 401 0.23 -10.41 -13.19
C ARG A 401 1.36 -10.71 -12.20
N GLU A 402 2.43 -9.96 -12.18
CA GLU A 402 3.43 -10.06 -11.09
C GLU A 402 2.89 -9.50 -9.78
N SER A 403 1.66 -8.95 -9.81
CA SER A 403 1.03 -8.22 -8.74
C SER A 403 -0.49 -8.36 -8.79
N GLY A 404 -1.03 -9.57 -8.84
CA GLY A 404 -2.50 -9.81 -8.82
C GLY A 404 -3.22 -9.13 -7.66
N ALA A 405 -2.52 -8.89 -6.57
CA ALA A 405 -3.02 -8.13 -5.44
C ALA A 405 -3.19 -6.63 -5.76
N ILE A 406 -2.31 -6.03 -6.59
CA ILE A 406 -2.46 -4.62 -6.99
C ILE A 406 -3.81 -4.41 -7.68
N GLU A 407 -4.18 -5.34 -8.56
CA GLU A 407 -5.49 -5.28 -9.22
C GLU A 407 -6.62 -5.34 -8.19
N GLN A 408 -6.54 -6.22 -7.19
CA GLN A 408 -7.60 -6.39 -6.18
C GLN A 408 -7.71 -5.18 -5.26
N ASP A 409 -6.60 -4.64 -4.79
CA ASP A 409 -6.53 -3.54 -3.82
C ASP A 409 -6.89 -2.19 -4.46
N ALA A 410 -6.54 -1.97 -5.73
CA ALA A 410 -6.80 -0.73 -6.46
C ALA A 410 -8.31 -0.44 -6.61
N ASP A 411 -8.70 0.80 -6.41
CA ASP A 411 -10.04 1.29 -6.71
C ASP A 411 -10.18 1.64 -8.19
N MET A 412 -9.09 2.13 -8.80
CA MET A 412 -9.02 2.46 -10.21
C MET A 412 -7.69 1.99 -10.80
N VAL A 413 -7.74 1.45 -12.02
CA VAL A 413 -6.57 1.08 -12.81
C VAL A 413 -6.64 1.76 -14.16
N LEU A 414 -5.61 2.54 -14.46
CA LEU A 414 -5.42 3.25 -15.71
C LEU A 414 -4.23 2.67 -16.45
N PHE A 415 -4.39 2.42 -17.74
CA PHE A 415 -3.27 2.08 -18.61
C PHE A 415 -2.93 3.24 -19.54
N VAL A 416 -1.64 3.56 -19.59
CA VAL A 416 -1.11 4.49 -20.60
C VAL A 416 -0.66 3.67 -21.80
N HIS A 417 -1.32 3.89 -22.93
CA HIS A 417 -1.06 3.18 -24.19
C HIS A 417 -0.85 4.19 -25.30
N ARG A 418 0.19 3.97 -26.12
CA ARG A 418 0.50 4.80 -27.27
C ARG A 418 0.50 3.91 -28.52
N PRO A 419 -0.56 3.96 -29.33
CA PRO A 419 -0.67 3.18 -30.57
C PRO A 419 0.47 3.45 -31.55
N GLU A 420 0.89 4.71 -31.70
CA GLU A 420 1.99 5.14 -32.54
C GLU A 420 3.31 4.40 -32.24
N TYR A 421 3.60 4.12 -30.97
CA TYR A 421 4.80 3.36 -30.56
C TYR A 421 4.83 1.95 -31.15
N TYR A 422 3.67 1.38 -31.45
CA TYR A 422 3.50 0.10 -32.10
C TYR A 422 3.21 0.20 -33.60
N HIS A 423 3.46 1.38 -34.19
CA HIS A 423 3.21 1.68 -35.64
C HIS A 423 1.74 1.57 -36.03
N ILE A 424 0.82 1.75 -35.10
CA ILE A 424 -0.62 1.81 -35.33
C ILE A 424 -0.99 3.28 -35.48
N LEU A 425 -1.14 3.73 -36.69
CA LEU A 425 -1.33 5.16 -37.03
C LEU A 425 -2.79 5.54 -37.24
N GLN A 426 -3.68 4.55 -37.36
CA GLN A 426 -5.12 4.78 -37.52
C GLN A 426 -5.90 3.81 -36.63
N ASP A 427 -7.05 4.28 -36.15
CA ASP A 427 -8.02 3.43 -35.47
C ASP A 427 -8.87 2.60 -36.46
N ASP A 428 -9.75 1.75 -35.91
CA ASP A 428 -10.67 0.92 -36.71
C ASP A 428 -11.68 1.76 -37.51
N HIS A 429 -11.82 3.04 -37.24
CA HIS A 429 -12.69 4.00 -37.92
C HIS A 429 -11.92 4.89 -38.92
N GLY A 430 -10.60 4.70 -39.06
CA GLY A 430 -9.74 5.47 -39.95
C GLY A 430 -9.30 6.84 -39.37
N ASN A 431 -9.52 7.11 -38.12
CA ASN A 431 -9.03 8.34 -37.49
C ASN A 431 -7.53 8.27 -37.28
N ASP A 432 -6.84 9.40 -37.48
CA ASP A 432 -5.40 9.52 -37.24
C ASP A 432 -5.06 9.47 -35.74
N LEU A 433 -4.11 8.60 -35.39
CA LEU A 433 -3.61 8.39 -34.05
C LEU A 433 -2.20 8.96 -33.84
N HIS A 434 -1.66 9.71 -34.79
CA HIS A 434 -0.36 10.34 -34.67
C HIS A 434 -0.32 11.29 -33.46
N GLY A 435 0.71 11.15 -32.61
CA GLY A 435 0.86 11.96 -31.38
C GLY A 435 -0.25 11.74 -30.35
N MET A 436 -1.09 10.72 -30.54
CA MET A 436 -2.19 10.41 -29.60
C MET A 436 -1.76 9.33 -28.62
N ALA A 437 -2.27 9.48 -27.40
CA ALA A 437 -2.16 8.47 -26.35
C ALA A 437 -3.56 8.11 -25.83
N GLN A 438 -3.77 6.84 -25.54
CA GLN A 438 -4.99 6.32 -24.95
C GLN A 438 -4.78 6.09 -23.47
N ILE A 439 -5.61 6.71 -22.64
CA ILE A 439 -5.72 6.41 -21.23
C ILE A 439 -6.90 5.46 -21.05
N ILE A 440 -6.59 4.19 -20.76
CA ILE A 440 -7.59 3.12 -20.67
C ILE A 440 -7.96 2.96 -19.21
N ILE A 441 -9.20 3.28 -18.85
CA ILE A 441 -9.76 3.03 -17.52
C ILE A 441 -10.20 1.57 -17.50
N ALA A 442 -9.31 0.66 -17.08
CA ALA A 442 -9.56 -0.77 -17.11
C ALA A 442 -10.33 -1.28 -15.89
N LYS A 443 -10.22 -0.58 -14.76
CA LYS A 443 -10.98 -0.83 -13.53
C LYS A 443 -11.40 0.48 -12.90
N HIS A 444 -12.65 0.56 -12.48
CA HIS A 444 -13.19 1.68 -11.70
C HIS A 444 -14.28 1.18 -10.76
N ARG A 445 -14.01 1.11 -9.45
CA ARG A 445 -14.97 0.59 -8.45
C ARG A 445 -16.21 1.45 -8.29
N LYS A 446 -16.08 2.77 -8.50
CA LYS A 446 -17.13 3.76 -8.26
C LYS A 446 -17.82 4.25 -9.54
N GLY A 447 -17.36 3.83 -10.71
CA GLY A 447 -17.86 4.35 -11.98
C GLY A 447 -17.64 3.45 -13.18
N ALA A 448 -17.81 4.01 -14.36
CA ALA A 448 -17.64 3.31 -15.62
C ALA A 448 -16.18 3.11 -16.00
N THR A 449 -15.91 2.06 -16.77
CA THR A 449 -14.67 1.87 -17.51
C THR A 449 -14.77 2.53 -18.90
N GLY A 450 -13.64 2.87 -19.49
CA GLY A 450 -13.66 3.56 -20.79
C GLY A 450 -12.26 3.91 -21.29
N ASN A 451 -12.21 4.64 -22.39
CA ASN A 451 -10.97 5.13 -22.98
C ASN A 451 -11.04 6.63 -23.16
N VAL A 452 -9.98 7.30 -22.81
CA VAL A 452 -9.79 8.72 -23.02
C VAL A 452 -8.63 8.93 -23.98
N LEU A 453 -8.84 9.72 -25.02
CA LEU A 453 -7.79 10.11 -25.95
C LEU A 453 -7.17 11.43 -25.48
N LEU A 454 -5.85 11.46 -25.41
CA LEU A 454 -5.06 12.65 -25.07
C LEU A 454 -3.99 12.84 -26.14
N ASN A 455 -3.59 14.08 -26.36
CA ASN A 455 -2.41 14.40 -27.15
C ASN A 455 -1.14 14.15 -26.34
N PHE A 456 -0.16 13.47 -26.91
CA PHE A 456 1.15 13.29 -26.32
C PHE A 456 2.24 13.93 -27.19
N ARG A 457 2.97 14.89 -26.62
CA ARG A 457 4.15 15.49 -27.24
C ARG A 457 5.41 15.03 -26.49
N GLY A 458 6.12 14.07 -27.10
CA GLY A 458 7.32 13.47 -26.48
C GLY A 458 8.44 14.48 -26.24
N GLU A 459 8.62 15.47 -27.12
CA GLU A 459 9.62 16.53 -27.00
C GLU A 459 9.49 17.34 -25.69
N TYR A 460 8.24 17.57 -25.27
CA TYR A 460 7.91 18.33 -24.05
C TYR A 460 7.50 17.45 -22.89
N THR A 461 7.58 16.12 -23.06
CA THR A 461 7.10 15.13 -22.05
C THR A 461 5.68 15.46 -21.53
N ARG A 462 4.79 15.95 -22.42
CA ARG A 462 3.50 16.54 -22.09
C ARG A 462 2.33 15.74 -22.64
N PHE A 463 1.35 15.48 -21.77
CA PHE A 463 -0.01 15.12 -22.15
C PHE A 463 -0.90 16.36 -22.08
N ALA A 464 -1.82 16.50 -23.04
CA ALA A 464 -2.76 17.63 -23.13
C ALA A 464 -4.13 17.14 -23.63
N ASN A 465 -5.19 17.87 -23.32
CA ASN A 465 -6.49 17.63 -23.93
C ASN A 465 -6.41 17.88 -25.46
N PRO A 466 -7.18 17.17 -26.28
CA PRO A 466 -7.19 17.39 -27.72
C PRO A 466 -7.47 18.83 -28.13
N GLU A 467 -8.34 19.51 -27.39
CA GLU A 467 -8.78 20.89 -27.63
C GLU A 467 -7.72 21.95 -27.29
N ASP A 468 -6.81 21.66 -26.35
CA ASP A 468 -5.80 22.61 -25.90
C ASP A 468 -4.70 22.90 -26.95
N LEU A 469 -4.63 22.14 -28.03
CA LEU A 469 -3.60 22.24 -29.05
C LEU A 469 -3.95 23.20 -30.19
N ASP A 470 -5.23 23.46 -30.44
CA ASP A 470 -5.66 24.39 -31.49
C ASP A 470 -5.28 25.85 -31.17
N MET A 471 -4.91 26.13 -29.93
CA MET A 471 -4.50 27.48 -29.46
C MET A 471 -2.98 27.69 -29.40
N ALA A 472 -2.13 26.71 -29.65
CA ALA A 472 -0.67 26.81 -29.56
C ALA A 472 0.02 26.41 -30.87
N ALA A 473 0.53 27.42 -31.58
CA ALA A 473 1.51 27.45 -32.67
C ALA A 473 1.50 26.31 -33.72
N PRO A 474 1.63 26.62 -35.01
CA PRO A 474 1.65 25.65 -36.11
C PRO A 474 2.78 24.66 -35.93
N MET A 475 2.51 23.38 -36.25
CA MET A 475 3.53 22.33 -36.35
C MET A 475 4.67 22.84 -37.23
N PRO A 476 5.94 22.77 -36.80
CA PRO A 476 7.02 22.91 -37.75
C PRO A 476 6.89 21.70 -38.71
N ASN A 477 6.72 21.97 -39.98
CA ASN A 477 6.92 20.97 -41.02
C ASN A 477 8.36 20.46 -40.85
N ASP A 478 8.52 19.25 -40.33
CA ASP A 478 9.82 18.61 -40.20
C ASP A 478 10.12 17.92 -41.53
N PRO A 479 11.05 18.46 -42.36
CA PRO A 479 11.43 17.84 -43.65
C PRO A 479 12.46 16.73 -43.51
N LEU A 480 12.83 16.37 -42.28
CA LEU A 480 13.84 15.36 -41.99
C LEU A 480 13.24 14.27 -41.13
N GLY A 481 12.77 13.19 -41.77
CA GLY A 481 12.45 11.95 -41.10
C GLY A 481 13.65 11.44 -40.29
N GLY A 482 13.73 11.89 -39.04
CA GLY A 482 14.68 11.34 -38.07
C GLY A 482 14.28 9.91 -37.75
N GLU A 483 15.12 8.93 -38.12
CA GLU A 483 15.01 7.57 -37.62
C GLU A 483 14.93 7.61 -36.08
N ILE A 484 13.84 7.10 -35.54
CA ILE A 484 13.70 6.88 -34.08
C ILE A 484 14.66 5.73 -33.75
N ILE A 485 15.85 6.09 -33.28
CA ILE A 485 16.81 5.12 -32.75
C ILE A 485 16.22 4.63 -31.42
N GLY A 486 15.66 3.44 -31.43
CA GLY A 486 15.24 2.72 -30.22
C GLY A 486 16.43 2.61 -29.25
N SER A 487 16.18 2.77 -27.96
CA SER A 487 17.20 2.61 -26.93
C SER A 487 17.88 1.25 -27.08
N LYS A 488 19.18 1.24 -27.36
CA LYS A 488 20.03 0.03 -27.51
C LYS A 488 20.12 -0.85 -26.25
N MET A 489 19.49 -0.47 -25.17
CA MET A 489 19.51 -1.22 -23.90
C MET A 489 18.75 -2.55 -23.96
N ASN A 490 17.97 -2.81 -25.01
CA ASN A 490 17.17 -4.03 -25.15
C ASN A 490 17.63 -4.99 -26.26
N ASP A 491 18.69 -4.64 -27.03
CA ASP A 491 19.11 -5.41 -28.21
C ASP A 491 20.33 -6.31 -27.98
N ASP A 492 20.93 -6.32 -26.79
CA ASP A 492 22.03 -7.25 -26.50
C ASP A 492 21.46 -8.66 -26.24
N PRO A 493 21.73 -9.64 -27.12
CA PRO A 493 21.40 -11.03 -26.86
C PRO A 493 22.21 -11.51 -25.65
N ILE A 494 21.52 -12.04 -24.65
CA ILE A 494 22.14 -12.71 -23.51
C ILE A 494 23.07 -13.80 -24.05
N PRO A 495 24.39 -13.77 -23.75
CA PRO A 495 25.28 -14.83 -24.18
C PRO A 495 24.82 -16.18 -23.57
N PRO A 496 24.84 -17.29 -24.35
CA PRO A 496 24.45 -18.59 -23.82
C PRO A 496 25.38 -18.98 -22.68
N TYR A 497 24.78 -19.42 -21.56
CA TYR A 497 25.55 -19.97 -20.44
C TYR A 497 26.45 -21.11 -20.94
N PRO A 498 27.73 -21.16 -20.62
CA PRO A 498 28.56 -22.29 -20.96
C PRO A 498 28.11 -23.50 -20.13
N SER A 499 27.66 -24.53 -20.82
CA SER A 499 27.49 -25.87 -20.27
C SER A 499 28.87 -26.45 -20.00
N GLY A 500 29.39 -26.19 -18.83
CA GLY A 500 30.68 -26.69 -18.35
C GLY A 500 30.46 -27.62 -17.19
N ASP A 501 30.64 -28.93 -17.46
CA ASP A 501 30.87 -29.96 -16.46
C ASP A 501 31.93 -29.53 -15.43
N MET A 502 31.52 -29.16 -14.23
CA MET A 502 32.44 -29.09 -13.09
C MET A 502 32.38 -30.40 -12.32
N ARG A 503 33.27 -31.31 -12.66
CA ARG A 503 33.75 -32.34 -11.75
C ARG A 503 34.49 -31.63 -10.62
N VAL A 504 33.99 -31.78 -9.42
CA VAL A 504 34.67 -31.37 -8.18
C VAL A 504 35.70 -32.45 -7.81
N PRO A 505 36.98 -32.14 -7.58
CA PRO A 505 37.88 -33.04 -6.88
C PRO A 505 37.90 -32.65 -5.39
N PHE A 506 37.57 -33.66 -4.56
CA PHE A 506 37.83 -33.84 -3.13
C PHE A 506 37.46 -32.79 -2.11
#